data_41b1155f5cd28ff9e434bb988fd37fbe
#
_entry.id   41b1155f5cd28ff9e434bb988fd37fbe
#
_cell.length_a   1.000
_cell.length_b   1.000
_cell.length_c   1.000
_cell.angle_alpha   90.00
_cell.angle_beta   90.00
_cell.angle_gamma   90.00
#
_symmetry.space_group_name_H-M   'P 1'
#
loop_
_entity.id
_entity.type
_entity.pdbx_description
1 polymer ?
#
loop_
_entity_poly.entity_id
_entity_poly.type
_entity_poly.pdbx_seq_one_letter_code
_entity_poly.pdbx_strand_id
1 'polypeptide(L)' 'MGDQIHVTLKNGSWVVKQPENQRASKICNTQAEAREVARGIAKNQGLEMVVHGVNGKIREKNTYRKDPFPPKG' A
#
# COMPACT_ATOMS: atom_id res chain seq x y z
N MET A 1 15.28 -4.79 -3.15
CA MET A 1 14.26 -5.19 -3.29
C MET A 1 13.18 -4.32 -3.22
N GLY A 2 12.52 -3.87 -3.97
CA GLY A 2 11.57 -2.91 -4.06
C GLY A 2 10.39 -3.22 -3.20
N ASP A 3 10.45 -2.76 -2.06
CA ASP A 3 9.40 -3.06 -1.11
C ASP A 3 8.24 -2.14 -1.34
N GLN A 4 7.19 -2.69 -1.84
CA GLN A 4 5.97 -1.96 -2.13
C GLN A 4 4.79 -2.66 -1.50
N ILE A 5 3.73 -1.90 -1.24
CA ILE A 5 2.48 -2.47 -0.81
C ILE A 5 1.42 -1.96 -1.78
N HIS A 6 0.62 -2.86 -2.28
CA HIS A 6 -0.37 -2.53 -3.31
C HIS A 6 -1.79 -2.65 -2.78
N VAL A 7 -2.63 -1.71 -3.19
CA VAL A 7 -4.05 -1.75 -2.92
C VAL A 7 -4.74 -1.94 -4.26
N THR A 8 -5.43 -3.05 -4.42
CA THR A 8 -6.09 -3.38 -5.68
C THR A 8 -7.53 -3.78 -5.44
N LEU A 9 -8.36 -3.61 -6.45
CA LEU A 9 -9.75 -4.04 -6.39
C LEU A 9 -9.84 -5.43 -7.00
N LYS A 10 -10.43 -6.35 -6.24
CA LYS A 10 -10.58 -7.72 -6.70
C LYS A 10 -11.92 -8.26 -6.23
N ASN A 11 -12.76 -8.67 -7.16
CA ASN A 11 -14.08 -9.26 -6.85
C ASN A 11 -14.90 -8.39 -5.90
N GLY A 12 -14.88 -7.09 -6.13
CA GLY A 12 -15.67 -6.18 -5.31
C GLY A 12 -15.06 -5.83 -3.98
N SER A 13 -13.88 -6.33 -3.68
CA SER A 13 -13.20 -6.02 -2.42
C SER A 13 -11.86 -5.37 -2.70
N TRP A 14 -11.42 -4.54 -1.77
CA TRP A 14 -10.11 -3.91 -1.89
C TRP A 14 -9.10 -4.71 -1.13
N VAL A 15 -8.07 -5.15 -1.81
CA VAL A 15 -7.07 -6.05 -1.26
C VAL A 15 -5.76 -5.30 -1.05
N VAL A 16 -5.21 -5.42 0.16
CA VAL A 16 -3.91 -4.86 0.50
C VAL A 16 -2.90 -5.99 0.45
N LYS A 17 -1.91 -5.88 -0.42
CA LYS A 17 -0.99 -6.98 -0.66
C LYS A 17 0.43 -6.49 -0.83
N GLN A 18 1.37 -7.20 -0.25
CA GLN A 18 2.78 -6.95 -0.45
C GLN A 18 3.34 -7.94 -1.46
N PRO A 19 4.30 -7.53 -2.30
CA PRO A 19 4.82 -8.42 -3.33
C PRO A 19 5.48 -9.68 -2.77
N GLU A 20 6.10 -9.56 -1.62
CA GLU A 20 6.78 -10.70 -1.05
C GLU A 20 5.84 -11.70 -0.42
N ASN A 21 4.63 -11.29 -0.15
CA ASN A 21 3.64 -12.17 0.44
C ASN A 21 2.68 -12.64 -0.61
N GLN A 22 2.44 -13.92 -0.67
CA GLN A 22 1.48 -14.44 -1.61
C GLN A 22 0.06 -14.28 -1.11
N ARG A 23 -0.08 -13.96 0.16
CA ARG A 23 -1.38 -13.74 0.73
C ARG A 23 -1.64 -12.26 0.83
N ALA A 24 -2.91 -11.89 0.76
CA ALA A 24 -3.29 -10.52 1.02
C ALA A 24 -3.02 -10.19 2.48
N SER A 25 -2.49 -9.01 2.74
CA SER A 25 -2.30 -8.56 4.11
C SER A 25 -3.64 -8.27 4.76
N LYS A 26 -4.58 -7.77 3.98
CA LYS A 26 -5.90 -7.48 4.48
C LYS A 26 -6.86 -7.29 3.33
N ILE A 27 -8.12 -7.61 3.55
CA ILE A 27 -9.18 -7.39 2.56
C ILE A 27 -10.17 -6.42 3.19
N CYS A 28 -10.47 -5.35 2.46
CA CYS A 28 -11.34 -4.29 2.96
C CYS A 28 -12.53 -4.09 2.03
N ASN A 29 -13.57 -3.45 2.56
CA ASN A 29 -14.77 -3.20 1.78
C ASN A 29 -14.66 -1.96 0.91
N THR A 30 -13.83 -1.02 1.28
CA THR A 30 -13.71 0.23 0.54
C THR A 30 -12.26 0.55 0.26
N GLN A 31 -12.06 1.34 -0.78
CA GLN A 31 -10.70 1.79 -1.12
C GLN A 31 -10.10 2.63 0.01
N ALA A 32 -10.91 3.49 0.60
CA ALA A 32 -10.42 4.35 1.68
C ALA A 32 -9.91 3.54 2.84
N GLU A 33 -10.62 2.48 3.20
CA GLU A 33 -10.22 1.62 4.29
C GLU A 33 -8.93 0.88 3.94
N ALA A 34 -8.86 0.33 2.74
CA ALA A 34 -7.67 -0.39 2.30
C ALA A 34 -6.47 0.53 2.23
N ARG A 35 -6.70 1.76 1.77
CA ARG A 35 -5.64 2.74 1.67
C ARG A 35 -5.09 3.08 3.05
N GLU A 36 -5.94 3.21 4.04
CA GLU A 36 -5.48 3.50 5.40
C GLU A 36 -4.68 2.34 5.98
N VAL A 37 -5.11 1.13 5.74
CA VAL A 37 -4.39 -0.05 6.20
C VAL A 37 -3.02 -0.09 5.52
N ALA A 38 -2.98 0.10 4.21
CA ALA A 38 -1.73 0.07 3.46
C ALA A 38 -0.80 1.18 3.91
N ARG A 39 -1.35 2.35 4.19
CA ARG A 39 -0.56 3.48 4.62
C ARG A 39 0.12 3.19 5.96
N GLY A 40 -0.63 2.61 6.90
CA GLY A 40 -0.07 2.25 8.19
C GLY A 40 1.07 1.26 8.07
N ILE A 41 0.89 0.24 7.23
CA ILE A 41 1.92 -0.76 7.01
C ILE A 41 3.13 -0.13 6.31
N ALA A 42 2.87 0.70 5.31
CA ALA A 42 3.94 1.34 4.55
C ALA A 42 4.78 2.24 5.45
N LYS A 43 4.12 3.01 6.31
CA LYS A 43 4.84 3.88 7.22
C LYS A 43 5.65 3.09 8.24
N ASN A 44 5.06 2.00 8.74
CA ASN A 44 5.72 1.19 9.74
C ASN A 44 6.94 0.48 9.18
N GLN A 45 6.86 0.01 7.95
CA GLN A 45 7.93 -0.77 7.35
C GLN A 45 8.79 0.01 6.36
N GLY A 46 8.44 1.24 6.08
CA GLY A 46 9.21 2.04 5.13
C GLY A 46 8.99 1.60 3.70
N LEU A 47 7.76 1.33 3.32
CA LEU A 47 7.44 0.85 1.99
C LEU A 47 6.88 1.95 1.11
N GLU A 48 6.80 1.64 -0.18
CA GLU A 48 6.10 2.48 -1.12
C GLU A 48 4.68 1.97 -1.27
N MET A 49 3.70 2.84 -1.11
CA MET A 49 2.30 2.47 -1.23
C MET A 49 1.79 2.80 -2.62
N VAL A 50 1.22 1.82 -3.29
CA VAL A 50 0.66 1.99 -4.63
C VAL A 50 -0.82 1.64 -4.57
N VAL A 51 -1.67 2.62 -4.84
CA VAL A 51 -3.11 2.41 -4.84
C VAL A 51 -3.60 2.34 -6.28
N HIS A 52 -4.23 1.24 -6.63
CA HIS A 52 -4.79 1.06 -7.97
C HIS A 52 -6.25 1.44 -7.96
N GLY A 53 -6.70 1.99 -9.07
CA GLY A 53 -8.10 2.38 -9.20
C GLY A 53 -8.98 1.21 -9.61
N VAL A 54 -10.28 1.51 -9.77
CA VAL A 54 -11.25 0.51 -10.15
C VAL A 54 -10.90 -0.13 -11.49
N ASN A 55 -10.31 0.65 -12.39
CA ASN A 55 -9.95 0.15 -13.71
C ASN A 55 -8.57 -0.50 -13.74
N GLY A 56 -7.93 -0.66 -12.60
CA GLY A 56 -6.63 -1.31 -12.54
C GLY A 56 -5.45 -0.38 -12.74
N LYS A 57 -5.68 0.87 -13.08
CA LYS A 57 -4.60 1.81 -13.28
C LYS A 57 -4.16 2.39 -11.95
N ILE A 58 -2.90 2.77 -11.87
CA ILE A 58 -2.39 3.37 -10.65
C ILE A 58 -3.05 4.72 -10.43
N ARG A 59 -3.65 4.88 -9.26
CA ARG A 59 -4.33 6.11 -8.91
C ARG A 59 -3.48 6.96 -7.97
N GLU A 60 -2.72 6.31 -7.10
CA GLU A 60 -1.96 7.03 -6.11
C GLU A 60 -0.68 6.26 -5.81
N LYS A 61 0.40 6.97 -5.59
CA LYS A 61 1.67 6.34 -5.28
C LYS A 61 2.39 7.23 -4.29
N ASN A 62 2.68 6.68 -3.12
CA ASN A 62 3.34 7.42 -2.06
C ASN A 62 4.49 6.61 -1.49
N THR A 63 5.58 7.29 -1.19
CA THR A 63 6.74 6.64 -0.62
C THR A 63 6.86 6.99 0.85
N TYR A 64 6.98 5.97 1.68
CA TYR A 64 7.10 6.15 3.12
C TYR A 64 8.41 5.57 3.62
N ARG A 65 9.49 5.82 2.89
CA ARG A 65 10.76 5.29 3.27
C ARG A 65 11.20 5.83 4.59
N LYS A 66 11.75 4.96 5.41
CA LYS A 66 12.38 5.42 6.63
C LYS A 66 13.69 6.03 6.27
N ASP A 67 13.89 7.25 6.69
CA ASP A 67 15.10 7.96 6.41
C ASP A 67 16.02 7.78 7.59
N PRO A 68 17.21 7.26 7.40
CA PRO A 68 18.11 7.09 8.53
C PRO A 68 18.55 8.41 9.13
N PHE A 69 18.42 9.49 8.38
CA PHE A 69 18.75 10.77 8.93
C PHE A 69 17.50 11.57 9.05
N PRO A 70 17.31 12.22 10.16
CA PRO A 70 16.20 13.14 10.24
C PRO A 70 16.52 14.22 9.28
N PRO A 71 15.67 14.52 8.47
CA PRO A 71 15.91 15.55 7.53
C PRO A 71 16.08 16.78 8.27
N LYS A 72 16.63 17.01 8.72
CA LYS A 72 16.80 18.00 9.25
C LYS A 72 16.21 18.38 9.97
N GLY A 73 16.19 18.26 9.97
CA GLY A 73 15.58 18.56 10.81
C GLY A 73 15.48 18.64 11.27
#